data_4c2f12e6322c8a62fa75471b3ab18173
#
_entry.id   4c2f12e6322c8a62fa75471b3ab18173
#
_cell.length_a   1.000
_cell.length_b   1.000
_cell.length_c   1.000
_cell.angle_alpha   90.00
_cell.angle_beta   90.00
_cell.angle_gamma   90.00
#
_symmetry.space_group_name_H-M   'P 1'
#
loop_
_entity.id
_entity.type
_entity.pdbx_description
1 polymer ?
#
loop_
_entity_poly.entity_id
_entity_poly.type
_entity_poly.pdbx_seq_one_letter_code
_entity_poly.pdbx_strand_id
1 'polypeptide(L)'
;MQSVTESPRDLEEFEEDSKWFHENISFLRKKNFTGKFIAIKNRNVIASDKDIGIVINFVEKLGENPAYVLIEFVYPEGTVVLL
;
A
#
# COMPACT_ATOMS: atom_id res chain seq x y z
N MET A 1 29.61 12.56 7.55
CA MET A 1 28.77 11.94 6.65
C MET A 1 27.55 11.56 7.33
N GLN A 2 26.54 11.45 6.69
CA GLN A 2 25.35 11.16 7.28
C GLN A 2 24.86 9.90 6.74
N SER A 3 24.28 9.14 7.48
CA SER A 3 23.66 8.00 6.98
C SER A 3 22.20 8.25 7.05
N VAL A 4 21.59 8.23 5.96
CA VAL A 4 20.22 8.49 5.90
C VAL A 4 19.53 7.28 5.42
N THR A 5 18.76 6.68 6.26
CA THR A 5 18.04 5.51 5.87
C THR A 5 16.81 5.87 5.11
N GLU A 6 16.20 7.02 5.45
CA GLU A 6 15.00 7.46 4.76
C GLU A 6 15.07 8.94 4.60
N SER A 7 14.71 9.43 3.43
CA SER A 7 14.65 10.86 3.22
C SER A 7 13.28 11.36 3.67
N PRO A 8 13.17 12.63 4.03
CA PRO A 8 11.86 13.21 4.35
C PRO A 8 10.87 13.06 3.22
N ARG A 9 11.36 13.08 1.97
CA ARG A 9 10.49 12.91 0.83
C ARG A 9 9.83 11.52 0.84
N ASP A 10 10.60 10.47 1.18
CA ASP A 10 10.03 9.13 1.22
C ASP A 10 8.95 9.01 2.26
N LEU A 11 9.16 9.63 3.42
CA LEU A 11 8.16 9.62 4.48
C LEU A 11 6.92 10.38 4.06
N GLU A 12 7.10 11.52 3.40
CA GLU A 12 5.97 12.30 2.93
C GLU A 12 5.13 11.53 1.93
N GLU A 13 5.80 10.85 1.00
CA GLU A 13 5.10 10.07 0.00
C GLU A 13 4.33 8.94 0.66
N PHE A 14 4.94 8.30 1.65
CA PHE A 14 4.30 7.22 2.37
C PHE A 14 3.04 7.71 3.08
N GLU A 15 3.14 8.87 3.73
CA GLU A 15 2.01 9.44 4.44
C GLU A 15 0.91 9.87 3.48
N GLU A 16 1.28 10.42 2.33
CA GLU A 16 0.30 10.81 1.33
C GLU A 16 -0.42 9.59 0.76
N ASP A 17 0.30 8.52 0.53
CA ASP A 17 -0.31 7.31 0.03
C ASP A 17 -1.24 6.69 1.08
N SER A 18 -0.86 6.75 2.35
CA SER A 18 -1.71 6.26 3.42
C SER A 18 -2.99 7.08 3.51
N LYS A 19 -2.88 8.38 3.41
CA LYS A 19 -4.04 9.25 3.43
C LYS A 19 -4.94 8.95 2.23
N TRP A 20 -4.34 8.81 1.06
CA TRP A 20 -5.08 8.48 -0.14
C TRP A 20 -5.84 7.16 0.02
N PHE A 21 -5.16 6.17 0.62
CA PHE A 21 -5.78 4.87 0.85
C PHE A 21 -7.06 5.02 1.68
N HIS A 22 -6.96 5.74 2.79
CA HIS A 22 -8.12 5.89 3.68
C HIS A 22 -9.23 6.70 3.03
N GLU A 23 -8.87 7.72 2.27
CA GLU A 23 -9.87 8.56 1.60
C GLU A 23 -10.56 7.83 0.46
N ASN A 24 -9.91 6.83 -0.10
CA ASN A 24 -10.44 6.13 -1.27
C ASN A 24 -10.85 4.69 -0.97
N ILE A 25 -11.03 4.35 0.30
CA ILE A 25 -11.30 2.96 0.65
C ILE A 25 -12.59 2.44 0.02
N SER A 26 -13.62 3.27 -0.06
CA SER A 26 -14.88 2.85 -0.68
C SER A 26 -14.70 2.59 -2.16
N PHE A 27 -13.93 3.45 -2.82
CA PHE A 27 -13.63 3.27 -4.23
C PHE A 27 -12.85 1.97 -4.46
N LEU A 28 -11.89 1.70 -3.59
CA LEU A 28 -11.07 0.49 -3.71
C LEU A 28 -11.91 -0.76 -3.54
N ARG A 29 -12.88 -0.73 -2.63
CA ARG A 29 -13.79 -1.85 -2.45
C ARG A 29 -14.63 -2.09 -3.71
N LYS A 30 -15.07 -1.01 -4.35
CA LYS A 30 -15.86 -1.12 -5.58
C LYS A 30 -15.01 -1.62 -6.74
N LYS A 31 -13.70 -1.42 -6.69
CA LYS A 31 -12.80 -1.87 -7.74
C LYS A 31 -12.33 -3.31 -7.52
N ASN A 32 -12.99 -4.03 -6.62
CA ASN A 32 -12.72 -5.45 -6.46
C ASN A 32 -11.41 -5.75 -5.74
N PHE A 33 -10.97 -4.82 -4.91
CA PHE A 33 -9.78 -5.05 -4.10
C PHE A 33 -10.10 -5.58 -2.71
N THR A 34 -11.38 -5.73 -2.38
CA THR A 34 -11.79 -6.22 -1.06
C THR A 34 -11.18 -7.59 -0.80
N GLY A 35 -10.62 -7.78 0.38
CA GLY A 35 -10.02 -9.04 0.76
C GLY A 35 -8.64 -9.27 0.19
N LYS A 36 -8.02 -8.23 -0.35
CA LYS A 36 -6.70 -8.34 -0.94
C LYS A 36 -5.73 -7.37 -0.29
N PHE A 37 -4.46 -7.74 -0.34
CA PHE A 37 -3.38 -6.80 -0.04
C PHE A 37 -3.12 -6.00 -1.30
N ILE A 38 -2.93 -4.69 -1.14
CA ILE A 38 -2.60 -3.83 -2.28
C ILE A 38 -1.34 -3.05 -1.95
N ALA A 39 -0.53 -2.83 -2.97
CA ALA A 39 0.65 -1.99 -2.87
C ALA A 39 0.34 -0.67 -3.54
N ILE A 40 0.66 0.42 -2.85
CA ILE A 40 0.31 1.77 -3.30
C ILE A 40 1.58 2.59 -3.44
N LYS A 41 1.72 3.25 -4.58
CA LYS A 41 2.80 4.18 -4.81
C LYS A 41 2.27 5.33 -5.64
N ASN A 42 2.60 6.56 -5.23
CA ASN A 42 2.14 7.77 -5.92
C ASN A 42 0.64 7.76 -6.10
N ARG A 43 -0.08 7.34 -5.05
CA ARG A 43 -1.54 7.31 -5.03
C ARG A 43 -2.11 6.47 -6.16
N ASN A 44 -1.42 5.36 -6.44
CA ASN A 44 -1.88 4.37 -7.41
C ASN A 44 -1.67 2.99 -6.84
N VAL A 45 -2.59 2.09 -7.16
CA VAL A 45 -2.42 0.68 -6.81
C VAL A 45 -1.52 0.06 -7.87
N ILE A 46 -0.34 -0.40 -7.46
CA ILE A 46 0.63 -0.97 -8.40
C ILE A 46 0.66 -2.49 -8.35
N ALA A 47 0.08 -3.10 -7.34
CA ALA A 47 0.02 -4.55 -7.23
C ALA A 47 -1.10 -4.92 -6.28
N SER A 48 -1.70 -6.08 -6.48
CA SER A 48 -2.72 -6.59 -5.57
C SER A 48 -2.77 -8.10 -5.66
N ASP A 49 -3.04 -8.73 -4.52
CA ASP A 49 -3.27 -10.17 -4.46
C ASP A 49 -3.75 -10.52 -3.06
N LYS A 50 -4.37 -11.67 -2.93
CA LYS A 50 -4.78 -12.16 -1.61
C LYS A 50 -3.60 -12.57 -0.77
N ASP A 51 -2.47 -12.89 -1.37
CA ASP A 51 -1.27 -13.33 -0.69
C ASP A 51 -0.27 -12.18 -0.69
N ILE A 52 0.12 -11.73 0.51
CA ILE A 52 1.03 -10.60 0.62
C ILE A 52 2.40 -10.92 0.00
N GLY A 53 2.84 -12.18 0.05
CA GLY A 53 4.11 -12.55 -0.55
C GLY A 53 4.12 -12.34 -2.04
N ILE A 54 2.98 -12.59 -2.68
CA ILE A 54 2.86 -12.38 -4.11
C ILE A 54 2.91 -10.88 -4.43
N VAL A 55 2.26 -10.07 -3.59
CA VAL A 55 2.31 -8.62 -3.77
C VAL A 55 3.74 -8.11 -3.66
N ILE A 56 4.48 -8.60 -2.66
CA ILE A 56 5.85 -8.18 -2.45
C ILE A 56 6.72 -8.57 -3.64
N ASN A 57 6.56 -9.80 -4.14
CA ASN A 57 7.32 -10.24 -5.32
C ASN A 57 7.00 -9.39 -6.54
N PHE A 58 5.73 -9.05 -6.71
CA PHE A 58 5.33 -8.24 -7.84
C PHE A 58 5.95 -6.84 -7.77
N VAL A 59 5.95 -6.25 -6.57
CA VAL A 59 6.54 -4.94 -6.36
C VAL A 59 8.02 -4.97 -6.72
N GLU A 60 8.72 -6.04 -6.30
CA GLU A 60 10.14 -6.18 -6.62
C GLU A 60 10.36 -6.29 -8.12
N LYS A 61 9.49 -7.03 -8.81
CA LYS A 61 9.61 -7.17 -10.25
C LYS A 61 9.40 -5.87 -10.98
N LEU A 62 8.63 -4.95 -10.38
CA LEU A 62 8.45 -3.62 -10.96
C LEU A 62 9.65 -2.72 -10.72
N GLY A 63 10.65 -3.20 -10.00
CA GLY A 63 11.84 -2.41 -9.72
C GLY A 63 11.70 -1.53 -8.50
N GLU A 64 10.65 -1.75 -7.69
CA GLU A 64 10.44 -0.98 -6.49
C GLU A 64 10.94 -1.75 -5.27
N ASN A 65 11.33 -1.02 -4.24
CA ASN A 65 11.75 -1.63 -3.00
C ASN A 65 10.52 -1.75 -2.09
N PRO A 66 10.09 -2.98 -1.76
CA PRO A 66 8.88 -3.13 -0.93
C PRO A 66 8.96 -2.41 0.40
N ALA A 67 10.16 -2.17 0.92
CA ALA A 67 10.32 -1.47 2.19
C ALA A 67 9.84 -0.02 2.10
N TYR A 68 9.76 0.53 0.90
CA TYR A 68 9.36 1.92 0.71
C TYR A 68 8.04 2.06 -0.01
N VAL A 69 7.29 0.97 -0.16
CA VAL A 69 5.98 0.99 -0.80
C VAL A 69 4.94 0.66 0.26
N LEU A 70 3.87 1.45 0.30
CA LEU A 70 2.81 1.19 1.26
C LEU A 70 2.03 -0.04 0.84
N ILE A 71 1.89 -1.00 1.75
CA ILE A 71 1.09 -2.19 1.50
C ILE A 71 -0.01 -2.26 2.55
N GLU A 72 -1.25 -2.32 2.10
CA GLU A 72 -2.41 -2.33 2.98
C GLU A 72 -3.36 -3.45 2.60
N PHE A 73 -4.12 -3.91 3.58
CA PHE A 73 -5.16 -4.90 3.33
C PHE A 73 -6.50 -4.18 3.24
N VAL A 74 -7.28 -4.52 2.21
CA VAL A 74 -8.59 -3.89 2.02
C VAL A 74 -9.64 -4.76 2.70
N TYR A 75 -10.04 -4.37 3.90
CA TYR A 75 -11.06 -5.08 4.66
C TYR A 75 -12.43 -4.88 4.05
N PRO A 76 -13.32 -5.89 4.15
CA PRO A 76 -14.70 -5.70 3.73
C PRO A 76 -15.36 -4.59 4.54
N GLU A 77 -16.33 -3.94 3.93
CA GLU A 77 -17.09 -2.91 4.63
C GLU A 77 -17.76 -3.51 5.86
N GLY A 78 -17.72 -2.75 6.96
CA GLY A 78 -18.32 -3.22 8.20
C GLY A 78 -17.42 -4.07 9.05
N THR A 79 -16.20 -4.37 8.58
CA THR A 79 -15.25 -5.15 9.38
C THR A 79 -14.77 -4.31 10.54
N VAL A 80 -14.78 -4.91 11.73
CA VAL A 80 -14.24 -4.26 12.93
C VAL A 80 -12.91 -4.90 13.23
N VAL A 81 -11.88 -4.06 13.28
CA VAL A 81 -10.52 -4.53 13.56
C VAL A 81 -10.19 -4.15 14.99
N LEU A 82 -9.94 -5.14 15.83
CA LEU A 82 -9.57 -4.91 17.22
C LEU A 82 -8.05 -4.98 17.32
N LEU A 83 -7.49 -3.95 17.89
CA LEU A 83 -6.04 -3.87 18.04
C LEU A 83 -5.64 -4.12 19.49
#